data_56c292b5ea6abcd47661d20a73c3ede4
#
_entry.id   56c292b5ea6abcd47661d20a73c3ede4
#
_cell.length_a   1.000
_cell.length_b   1.000
_cell.length_c   1.000
_cell.angle_alpha   90.00
_cell.angle_beta   90.00
_cell.angle_gamma   90.00
#
_symmetry.space_group_name_H-M   'P 1'
#
loop_
_entity.id
_entity.type
_entity.pdbx_description
1 polymer ?
#
loop_
_entity_poly.entity_id
_entity_poly.type
_entity_poly.pdbx_seq_one_letter_code
_entity_poly.pdbx_strand_id
1 'polypeptide(L)'
;MKLTTIAPLALARTVLATPFDPPKVKPMVPTVTTFNVSNFQAYSVIEDPKWSLIHFSVSVSTLFAPTFCTSFAITPDSHFIGDFPLKNCTEPRVSFTLTRTEDKGAALEVFHALAPPGPGLSRGTFKIPADWFEEKDGKSEDFVGPQSFFIEDLELLQPIWG
;
A
#
# COMPACT_ATOMS: atom_id res chain seq x y z
N MET A 1 -0.58 89.16 -36.58
CA MET A 1 -0.88 87.78 -36.88
C MET A 1 -0.44 86.91 -35.72
N LYS A 2 -1.37 86.34 -34.92
CA LYS A 2 -1.06 85.51 -33.78
C LYS A 2 -1.41 84.06 -34.21
N LEU A 3 -0.42 83.16 -34.33
CA LEU A 3 -0.62 81.76 -34.53
C LEU A 3 -0.90 81.06 -33.16
N THR A 4 -2.02 80.49 -33.05
CA THR A 4 -2.41 79.67 -31.87
C THR A 4 -2.14 78.18 -32.20
N THR A 5 -1.12 77.61 -31.55
CA THR A 5 -0.74 76.23 -31.70
C THR A 5 -1.60 75.40 -30.75
N ILE A 6 -2.45 74.49 -31.29
CA ILE A 6 -3.24 73.56 -30.54
C ILE A 6 -2.45 72.21 -30.41
N ALA A 7 -2.06 71.82 -29.21
CA ALA A 7 -1.42 70.54 -28.95
C ALA A 7 -2.50 69.44 -28.73
N PRO A 8 -2.35 68.29 -29.36
CA PRO A 8 -3.29 67.15 -29.10
C PRO A 8 -2.95 66.46 -27.78
N LEU A 9 -3.94 66.38 -26.91
CA LEU A 9 -3.88 65.63 -25.68
C LEU A 9 -4.01 64.12 -26.00
N ALA A 10 -2.91 63.37 -25.94
CA ALA A 10 -2.92 61.92 -26.08
C ALA A 10 -3.36 61.29 -24.75
N LEU A 11 -4.60 60.75 -24.71
CA LEU A 11 -5.05 59.92 -23.58
C LEU A 11 -4.41 58.53 -23.70
N ALA A 12 -3.38 58.29 -22.90
CA ALA A 12 -2.83 56.97 -22.70
C ALA A 12 -3.80 56.13 -21.82
N ARG A 13 -4.54 55.21 -22.42
CA ARG A 13 -5.28 54.20 -21.68
C ARG A 13 -4.28 53.16 -21.18
N THR A 14 -3.94 53.17 -19.90
CA THR A 14 -3.26 52.09 -19.21
C THR A 14 -4.25 50.93 -19.05
N VAL A 15 -4.09 49.91 -19.86
CA VAL A 15 -4.75 48.63 -19.66
C VAL A 15 -4.04 47.92 -18.50
N LEU A 16 -4.66 47.97 -17.32
CA LEU A 16 -4.24 47.12 -16.18
C LEU A 16 -4.50 45.67 -16.56
N ALA A 17 -3.43 44.94 -16.94
CA ALA A 17 -3.47 43.50 -17.07
C ALA A 17 -3.71 42.92 -15.68
N THR A 18 -4.90 42.35 -15.45
CA THR A 18 -5.14 41.52 -14.27
C THR A 18 -4.23 40.32 -14.33
N PRO A 19 -3.47 40.03 -13.26
CA PRO A 19 -2.64 38.83 -13.22
C PRO A 19 -3.54 37.58 -13.38
N PHE A 20 -3.25 36.81 -14.40
CA PHE A 20 -3.91 35.54 -14.63
C PHE A 20 -3.38 34.52 -13.59
N ASP A 21 -4.15 34.30 -12.53
CA ASP A 21 -3.87 33.19 -11.60
C ASP A 21 -4.12 31.88 -12.35
N PRO A 22 -3.08 31.05 -12.58
CA PRO A 22 -3.28 29.75 -13.18
C PRO A 22 -4.19 28.91 -12.26
N PRO A 23 -5.12 28.12 -12.83
CA PRO A 23 -6.00 27.29 -12.05
C PRO A 23 -5.14 26.37 -11.16
N LYS A 24 -5.39 26.42 -9.84
CA LYS A 24 -4.76 25.53 -8.87
C LYS A 24 -5.26 24.11 -9.15
N VAL A 25 -4.55 23.38 -10.03
CA VAL A 25 -4.77 21.97 -10.24
C VAL A 25 -4.33 21.28 -8.95
N LYS A 26 -5.30 20.75 -8.17
CA LYS A 26 -4.98 19.85 -7.08
C LYS A 26 -4.22 18.67 -7.69
N PRO A 27 -3.01 18.35 -7.22
CA PRO A 27 -2.32 17.15 -7.69
C PRO A 27 -3.23 15.96 -7.40
N MET A 28 -3.67 15.25 -8.44
CA MET A 28 -4.36 13.98 -8.31
C MET A 28 -3.33 12.98 -7.79
N VAL A 29 -3.41 12.68 -6.49
CA VAL A 29 -2.64 11.58 -5.90
C VAL A 29 -3.26 10.29 -6.46
N PRO A 30 -2.48 9.43 -7.12
CA PRO A 30 -2.99 8.14 -7.57
C PRO A 30 -3.54 7.37 -6.37
N THR A 31 -4.84 7.12 -6.35
CA THR A 31 -5.46 6.37 -5.27
C THR A 31 -5.29 4.89 -5.58
N VAL A 32 -4.59 4.17 -4.72
CA VAL A 32 -4.61 2.70 -4.75
C VAL A 32 -6.00 2.27 -4.29
N THR A 33 -6.69 1.48 -5.10
CA THR A 33 -8.06 1.04 -4.81
C THR A 33 -8.14 -0.41 -4.36
N THR A 34 -7.14 -1.22 -4.73
CA THR A 34 -7.09 -2.64 -4.39
C THR A 34 -5.66 -3.14 -4.34
N PHE A 35 -5.41 -4.17 -3.53
CA PHE A 35 -4.25 -5.04 -3.65
C PHE A 35 -4.70 -6.39 -4.18
N ASN A 36 -4.08 -6.85 -5.25
CA ASN A 36 -4.28 -8.21 -5.74
C ASN A 36 -3.15 -9.09 -5.23
N VAL A 37 -3.48 -10.00 -4.31
CA VAL A 37 -2.56 -11.02 -3.79
C VAL A 37 -2.66 -12.24 -4.67
N SER A 38 -1.52 -12.81 -5.06
CA SER A 38 -1.42 -14.02 -5.87
C SER A 38 -0.28 -14.92 -5.42
N ASN A 39 -0.37 -16.20 -5.72
CA ASN A 39 0.60 -17.22 -5.31
C ASN A 39 0.83 -17.24 -3.80
N PHE A 40 -0.23 -17.01 -3.03
CA PHE A 40 -0.14 -17.00 -1.57
C PHE A 40 0.09 -18.41 -1.06
N GLN A 41 1.13 -18.58 -0.29
CA GLN A 41 1.47 -19.82 0.40
C GLN A 41 2.02 -19.48 1.79
N ALA A 42 1.59 -20.25 2.77
CA ALA A 42 2.12 -20.20 4.12
C ALA A 42 2.17 -21.61 4.68
N TYR A 43 3.25 -21.96 5.33
CA TYR A 43 3.40 -23.28 5.95
C TYR A 43 4.38 -23.24 7.11
N SER A 44 4.24 -24.19 8.02
CA SER A 44 5.19 -24.43 9.10
C SER A 44 6.02 -25.67 8.84
N VAL A 45 7.25 -25.67 9.37
CA VAL A 45 8.19 -26.78 9.28
C VAL A 45 8.63 -27.18 10.68
N ILE A 46 8.59 -28.49 10.93
CA ILE A 46 8.88 -29.07 12.25
C ILE A 46 10.36 -29.38 12.51
N GLU A 47 11.24 -29.12 11.56
CA GLU A 47 12.66 -29.29 11.76
C GLU A 47 13.16 -28.34 12.87
N ASP A 48 14.14 -28.80 13.65
CA ASP A 48 14.69 -28.01 14.75
C ASP A 48 15.76 -27.02 14.22
N PRO A 49 15.58 -25.70 14.39
CA PRO A 49 14.47 -25.01 15.03
C PRO A 49 13.18 -25.02 14.17
N LYS A 50 12.01 -25.14 14.79
CA LYS A 50 10.73 -25.02 14.10
C LYS A 50 10.58 -23.62 13.52
N TRP A 51 10.11 -23.52 12.31
CA TRP A 51 9.92 -22.24 11.62
C TRP A 51 8.71 -22.26 10.70
N SER A 52 8.25 -21.08 10.38
CA SER A 52 7.15 -20.86 9.42
C SER A 52 7.63 -19.99 8.28
N LEU A 53 7.09 -20.21 7.10
CA LEU A 53 7.36 -19.41 5.91
C LEU A 53 6.05 -18.90 5.32
N ILE A 54 6.10 -17.67 4.83
CA ILE A 54 5.07 -17.08 4.01
C ILE A 54 5.70 -16.51 2.74
N HIS A 55 5.06 -16.72 1.60
CA HIS A 55 5.41 -16.04 0.37
C HIS A 55 4.19 -15.79 -0.51
N PHE A 56 4.19 -14.70 -1.24
CA PHE A 56 3.14 -14.30 -2.18
C PHE A 56 3.62 -13.16 -3.08
N SER A 57 2.84 -12.86 -4.11
CA SER A 57 3.04 -11.68 -4.93
C SER A 57 1.90 -10.69 -4.72
N VAL A 58 2.22 -9.39 -4.72
CA VAL A 58 1.23 -8.31 -4.63
C VAL A 58 1.31 -7.45 -5.87
N SER A 59 0.18 -7.28 -6.55
CA SER A 59 0.00 -6.25 -7.58
C SER A 59 -0.71 -5.06 -6.98
N VAL A 60 -0.12 -3.89 -7.15
CA VAL A 60 -0.67 -2.59 -6.74
C VAL A 60 -0.92 -1.78 -8.00
N SER A 61 -2.09 -1.15 -8.13
CA SER A 61 -2.50 -0.44 -9.36
C SER A 61 -1.52 0.67 -9.80
N THR A 62 -0.67 1.15 -8.89
CA THR A 62 0.35 2.17 -9.15
C THR A 62 1.73 1.61 -9.47
N LEU A 63 1.92 0.28 -9.44
CA LEU A 63 3.17 -0.39 -9.77
C LEU A 63 3.08 -1.04 -11.15
N PHE A 64 4.18 -0.98 -11.91
CA PHE A 64 4.24 -1.58 -13.26
C PHE A 64 4.25 -3.11 -13.25
N ALA A 65 4.72 -3.72 -12.15
CA ALA A 65 4.83 -5.16 -12.02
C ALA A 65 4.45 -5.60 -10.59
N PRO A 66 3.99 -6.86 -10.42
CA PRO A 66 3.82 -7.45 -9.12
C PRO A 66 5.14 -7.43 -8.32
N THR A 67 5.03 -7.18 -7.01
CA THR A 67 6.16 -7.30 -6.09
C THR A 67 6.08 -8.62 -5.34
N PHE A 68 7.24 -9.23 -5.08
CA PHE A 68 7.33 -10.48 -4.34
C PHE A 68 7.57 -10.21 -2.85
N CYS A 69 6.78 -10.86 -2.01
CA CYS A 69 6.81 -10.76 -0.56
C CYS A 69 7.16 -12.12 0.03
N THR A 70 8.14 -12.17 0.91
CA THR A 70 8.51 -13.39 1.63
C THR A 70 9.02 -13.07 3.02
N SER A 71 8.73 -13.93 3.96
CA SER A 71 9.29 -13.88 5.32
C SER A 71 9.31 -15.26 5.93
N PHE A 72 10.20 -15.44 6.90
CA PHE A 72 10.17 -16.60 7.79
C PHE A 72 10.15 -16.13 9.25
N ALA A 73 9.57 -16.95 10.11
CA ALA A 73 9.53 -16.73 11.54
C ALA A 73 9.91 -18.02 12.26
N ILE A 74 10.73 -17.92 13.31
CA ILE A 74 11.03 -19.05 14.19
C ILE A 74 9.88 -19.20 15.17
N THR A 75 9.34 -20.42 15.28
CA THR A 75 8.19 -20.77 16.12
C THR A 75 8.55 -21.92 17.07
N PRO A 76 9.48 -21.73 18.04
CA PRO A 76 10.08 -22.81 18.80
C PRO A 76 9.08 -23.65 19.57
N ASP A 77 8.01 -23.06 20.03
CA ASP A 77 7.01 -23.69 20.91
C ASP A 77 5.73 -24.11 20.16
N SER A 78 5.69 -23.95 18.83
CA SER A 78 4.48 -24.18 18.05
C SER A 78 4.78 -24.90 16.74
N HIS A 79 3.86 -25.78 16.33
CA HIS A 79 3.85 -26.36 14.99
C HIS A 79 2.92 -25.58 14.03
N PHE A 80 2.25 -24.56 14.54
CA PHE A 80 1.39 -23.69 13.76
C PHE A 80 2.21 -22.59 13.06
N ILE A 81 1.65 -22.07 11.98
CA ILE A 81 2.17 -20.88 11.33
C ILE A 81 2.14 -19.73 12.34
N GLY A 82 3.30 -19.10 12.56
CA GLY A 82 3.45 -18.01 13.53
C GLY A 82 3.07 -16.64 12.95
N ASP A 83 3.21 -15.63 13.79
CA ASP A 83 3.09 -14.23 13.37
C ASP A 83 4.32 -13.81 12.56
N PHE A 84 4.08 -13.03 11.52
CA PHE A 84 5.12 -12.38 10.75
C PHE A 84 5.06 -10.87 11.02
N PRO A 85 6.07 -10.30 11.71
CA PRO A 85 6.14 -8.87 11.93
C PRO A 85 6.33 -8.13 10.61
N LEU A 86 6.22 -6.79 10.63
CA LEU A 86 6.34 -5.95 9.45
C LEU A 86 7.62 -6.27 8.66
N LYS A 87 7.44 -6.65 7.39
CA LYS A 87 8.50 -6.97 6.43
C LYS A 87 8.27 -6.24 5.12
N ASN A 88 9.36 -5.77 4.52
CA ASN A 88 9.31 -5.21 3.18
C ASN A 88 9.32 -6.34 2.14
N CYS A 89 8.56 -6.12 1.06
CA CYS A 89 8.63 -6.93 -0.16
C CYS A 89 9.86 -6.53 -1.00
N THR A 90 10.05 -7.12 -2.17
CA THR A 90 11.14 -6.73 -3.09
C THR A 90 11.03 -5.28 -3.55
N GLU A 91 9.82 -4.75 -3.69
CA GLU A 91 9.59 -3.31 -3.82
C GLU A 91 9.49 -2.70 -2.41
N PRO A 92 10.44 -1.85 -1.98
CA PRO A 92 10.52 -1.37 -0.60
C PRO A 92 9.35 -0.47 -0.17
N ARG A 93 8.55 0.03 -1.11
CA ARG A 93 7.31 0.77 -0.83
C ARG A 93 6.16 -0.15 -0.45
N VAL A 94 6.30 -1.44 -0.62
CA VAL A 94 5.32 -2.44 -0.23
C VAL A 94 5.85 -3.22 0.96
N SER A 95 5.04 -3.33 2.00
CA SER A 95 5.35 -4.14 3.18
C SER A 95 4.10 -4.88 3.64
N PHE A 96 4.28 -5.86 4.50
CA PHE A 96 3.18 -6.67 5.02
C PHE A 96 3.44 -7.13 6.44
N THR A 97 2.35 -7.51 7.12
CA THR A 97 2.35 -8.29 8.36
C THR A 97 1.36 -9.44 8.21
N LEU A 98 1.58 -10.52 8.94
CA LEU A 98 0.56 -11.55 9.18
C LEU A 98 0.47 -11.76 10.68
N THR A 99 -0.73 -11.66 11.24
CA THR A 99 -0.99 -11.89 12.65
C THR A 99 -2.04 -12.98 12.81
N ARG A 100 -1.75 -13.99 13.62
CA ARG A 100 -2.71 -15.04 13.96
C ARG A 100 -3.81 -14.47 14.84
N THR A 101 -5.03 -14.93 14.61
CA THR A 101 -6.19 -14.52 15.39
C THR A 101 -6.58 -15.60 16.41
N GLU A 102 -7.33 -15.21 17.45
CA GLU A 102 -7.74 -16.13 18.52
C GLU A 102 -8.61 -17.29 18.02
N ASP A 103 -9.36 -17.08 16.93
CA ASP A 103 -10.17 -18.09 16.25
C ASP A 103 -9.37 -19.03 15.34
N LYS A 104 -8.04 -19.02 15.43
CA LYS A 104 -7.07 -19.77 14.60
C LYS A 104 -7.00 -19.34 13.13
N GLY A 105 -7.68 -18.29 12.74
CA GLY A 105 -7.47 -17.62 11.47
C GLY A 105 -6.22 -16.74 11.47
N ALA A 106 -6.12 -15.83 10.50
CA ALA A 106 -5.07 -14.82 10.44
C ALA A 106 -5.57 -13.51 9.83
N ALA A 107 -4.87 -12.42 10.11
CA ALA A 107 -5.04 -11.15 9.43
C ALA A 107 -3.78 -10.84 8.63
N LEU A 108 -3.90 -10.79 7.31
CA LEU A 108 -2.85 -10.29 6.41
C LEU A 108 -3.08 -8.80 6.20
N GLU A 109 -2.12 -7.99 6.58
CA GLU A 109 -2.11 -6.56 6.29
C GLU A 109 -1.04 -6.26 5.25
N VAL A 110 -1.42 -5.52 4.22
CA VAL A 110 -0.52 -5.04 3.18
C VAL A 110 -0.49 -3.53 3.21
N PHE A 111 0.69 -2.97 3.14
CA PHE A 111 0.94 -1.53 3.15
C PHE A 111 1.63 -1.12 1.87
N HIS A 112 1.25 0.03 1.33
CA HIS A 112 1.92 0.63 0.19
C HIS A 112 2.17 2.12 0.44
N ALA A 113 3.45 2.51 0.48
CA ALA A 113 3.85 3.90 0.60
C ALA A 113 3.64 4.63 -0.74
N LEU A 114 2.85 5.69 -0.74
CA LEU A 114 2.62 6.51 -1.92
C LEU A 114 3.86 7.38 -2.23
N ALA A 115 4.15 7.53 -3.53
CA ALA A 115 5.25 8.40 -3.95
C ALA A 115 4.94 9.88 -3.70
N PRO A 116 5.96 10.72 -3.39
CA PRO A 116 5.78 12.17 -3.33
C PRO A 116 5.14 12.72 -4.61
N PRO A 117 4.28 13.80 -4.53
CA PRO A 117 4.12 14.72 -3.42
C PRO A 117 3.07 14.32 -2.38
N GLY A 118 2.51 13.13 -2.45
CA GLY A 118 1.51 12.68 -1.48
C GLY A 118 2.15 11.84 -0.38
N PRO A 119 2.42 12.40 0.81
CA PRO A 119 2.76 11.58 1.95
C PRO A 119 1.51 10.80 2.35
N GLY A 120 1.48 9.53 2.06
CA GLY A 120 0.38 8.66 2.41
C GLY A 120 0.83 7.20 2.43
N LEU A 121 0.18 6.44 3.28
CA LEU A 121 0.34 5.01 3.36
C LEU A 121 -1.03 4.39 3.13
N SER A 122 -1.20 3.61 2.07
CA SER A 122 -2.40 2.79 1.90
C SER A 122 -2.21 1.50 2.68
N ARG A 123 -3.20 1.12 3.47
CA ARG A 123 -3.25 -0.12 4.23
C ARG A 123 -4.48 -0.90 3.81
N GLY A 124 -4.32 -2.18 3.55
CA GLY A 124 -5.43 -3.10 3.34
C GLY A 124 -5.31 -4.30 4.25
N THR A 125 -6.43 -4.79 4.76
CA THR A 125 -6.48 -5.94 5.66
C THR A 125 -7.36 -7.03 5.05
N PHE A 126 -6.85 -8.25 4.98
CA PHE A 126 -7.58 -9.43 4.59
C PHE A 126 -7.64 -10.42 5.75
N LYS A 127 -8.86 -10.80 6.16
CA LYS A 127 -9.05 -11.81 7.20
C LYS A 127 -9.06 -13.19 6.55
N ILE A 128 -8.07 -14.00 6.90
CA ILE A 128 -7.93 -15.38 6.46
C ILE A 128 -8.70 -16.27 7.45
N PRO A 129 -9.75 -17.00 7.00
CA PRO A 129 -10.51 -17.86 7.87
C PRO A 129 -9.68 -19.03 8.43
N ALA A 130 -10.06 -19.54 9.58
CA ALA A 130 -9.37 -20.65 10.24
C ALA A 130 -9.38 -21.96 9.41
N ASP A 131 -10.44 -22.20 8.66
CA ASP A 131 -10.60 -23.38 7.79
C ASP A 131 -9.70 -23.36 6.54
N TRP A 132 -8.97 -22.26 6.31
CA TRP A 132 -7.93 -22.20 5.29
C TRP A 132 -6.55 -22.62 5.79
N PHE A 133 -6.47 -23.05 7.05
CA PHE A 133 -5.27 -23.63 7.64
C PHE A 133 -5.54 -25.09 8.01
N GLU A 134 -4.72 -26.01 7.54
CA GLU A 134 -4.84 -27.44 7.79
C GLU A 134 -3.62 -27.93 8.59
N GLU A 135 -3.90 -28.53 9.73
CA GLU A 135 -2.89 -29.20 10.54
C GLU A 135 -2.59 -30.59 9.96
N LYS A 136 -1.32 -30.88 9.69
CA LYS A 136 -0.87 -32.16 9.18
C LYS A 136 -0.19 -32.98 10.28
N ASP A 137 -0.80 -34.13 10.61
CA ASP A 137 -0.27 -35.13 11.54
C ASP A 137 0.13 -34.57 12.93
N GLY A 138 -0.51 -33.51 13.39
CA GLY A 138 -0.17 -32.83 14.64
C GLY A 138 1.24 -32.23 14.68
N LYS A 139 1.85 -32.01 13.51
CA LYS A 139 3.27 -31.65 13.40
C LYS A 139 3.53 -30.38 12.60
N SER A 140 2.72 -30.08 11.62
CA SER A 140 2.86 -28.90 10.77
C SER A 140 1.50 -28.33 10.42
N GLU A 141 1.46 -27.10 9.98
CA GLU A 141 0.26 -26.43 9.48
C GLU A 141 0.56 -25.86 8.10
N ASP A 142 -0.37 -26.06 7.17
CA ASP A 142 -0.29 -25.53 5.82
C ASP A 142 -1.50 -24.66 5.53
N PHE A 143 -1.29 -23.61 4.74
CA PHE A 143 -2.37 -22.85 4.14
C PHE A 143 -2.94 -23.64 2.94
N VAL A 144 -4.24 -23.93 2.98
CA VAL A 144 -4.97 -24.69 1.94
C VAL A 144 -6.04 -23.84 1.24
N GLY A 145 -6.14 -22.56 1.58
CA GLY A 145 -7.09 -21.63 0.99
C GLY A 145 -6.74 -21.20 -0.45
N PRO A 146 -7.52 -20.27 -1.01
CA PRO A 146 -7.27 -19.73 -2.34
C PRO A 146 -5.91 -19.06 -2.44
N GLN A 147 -5.12 -19.44 -3.45
CA GLN A 147 -3.80 -18.82 -3.67
C GLN A 147 -3.87 -17.38 -4.20
N SER A 148 -5.05 -16.89 -4.54
CA SER A 148 -5.23 -15.52 -5.04
C SER A 148 -6.52 -14.93 -4.49
N PHE A 149 -6.43 -13.67 -4.02
CA PHE A 149 -7.56 -12.93 -3.48
C PHE A 149 -7.29 -11.41 -3.59
N PHE A 150 -8.35 -10.62 -3.43
CA PHE A 150 -8.28 -9.17 -3.45
C PHE A 150 -8.43 -8.60 -2.04
N ILE A 151 -7.72 -7.51 -1.78
CA ILE A 151 -7.92 -6.67 -0.60
C ILE A 151 -8.49 -5.35 -1.13
N GLU A 152 -9.79 -5.14 -0.92
CA GLU A 152 -10.56 -4.03 -1.51
C GLU A 152 -10.77 -2.87 -0.52
N ASP A 153 -10.91 -3.18 0.76
CA ASP A 153 -11.13 -2.17 1.81
C ASP A 153 -9.80 -1.56 2.23
N LEU A 154 -9.37 -0.50 1.52
CA LEU A 154 -8.13 0.18 1.80
C LEU A 154 -8.35 1.43 2.65
N GLU A 155 -7.57 1.55 3.71
CA GLU A 155 -7.45 2.76 4.52
C GLU A 155 -6.28 3.62 4.03
N LEU A 156 -6.52 4.91 3.88
CA LEU A 156 -5.45 5.88 3.66
C LEU A 156 -4.98 6.44 5.02
N LEU A 157 -3.84 5.98 5.46
CA LEU A 157 -3.21 6.50 6.67
C LEU A 157 -2.45 7.77 6.32
N GLN A 158 -2.86 8.89 6.91
CA GLN A 158 -2.14 10.16 6.79
C GLN A 158 -0.98 10.17 7.78
N PRO A 159 0.21 10.64 7.39
CA PRO A 159 1.29 10.80 8.35
C PRO A 159 0.87 11.85 9.39
N ILE A 160 0.95 11.46 10.65
CA ILE A 160 0.77 12.38 11.78
C ILE A 160 2.08 13.18 11.85
N TRP A 161 2.08 14.37 11.24
CA TRP A 161 3.13 15.34 11.49
C TRP A 161 2.82 16.00 12.83
N GLY A 162 3.57 15.61 13.86
CA GLY A 162 3.61 16.28 15.15
C GLY A 162 4.74 17.33 15.16
#